data_174fced0dab35d13b0134e905aac8588
#
_entry.id   174fced0dab35d13b0134e905aac8588
#
_cell.length_a   1.000
_cell.length_b   1.000
_cell.length_c   1.000
_cell.angle_alpha   90.00
_cell.angle_beta   90.00
_cell.angle_gamma   90.00
#
_symmetry.space_group_name_H-M   'P 1'
#
loop_
_entity.id
_entity.type
_entity.pdbx_description
1 polymer ?
#
loop_
_entity_poly.entity_id
_entity_poly.type
_entity_poly.pdbx_seq_one_letter_code
_entity_poly.pdbx_strand_id
1 'polypeptide(L)'
;AKPGIMKDFMRDYPEAKRILLDINYRSNAHIVKGALRVIGHNKDRYEKEIQPFREAQETVHVQETQDPLDESKYILKEIQEYMKKGVALNQMAVLYRTGEDARVLAETFTQYQIPFSMKERIHHLYEHFVCMDMNCYFRLADGTYDRGDFLEIANRPKRYLSRGCMEETPVTYES
;
A
#
# COMPACT_ATOMS: atom_id res chain seq x y z
N ALA A 1 5.07 10.16 -10.89
CA ALA A 1 5.85 11.40 -10.79
C ALA A 1 6.93 11.41 -11.86
N LYS A 2 7.21 12.57 -12.48
CA LYS A 2 8.30 12.74 -13.46
C LYS A 2 9.41 13.56 -12.79
N PRO A 3 10.45 12.93 -12.23
CA PRO A 3 11.55 13.65 -11.54
C PRO A 3 12.28 14.65 -12.45
N GLY A 4 12.27 14.41 -13.77
CA GLY A 4 12.86 15.31 -14.76
C GLY A 4 12.35 16.75 -14.70
N ILE A 5 11.06 16.95 -14.38
CA ILE A 5 10.48 18.31 -14.27
C ILE A 5 11.23 19.16 -13.25
N MET A 6 11.63 18.58 -12.13
CA MET A 6 12.39 19.29 -11.10
C MET A 6 13.81 19.66 -11.55
N LYS A 7 14.42 18.84 -12.41
CA LYS A 7 15.75 19.09 -12.96
C LYS A 7 15.71 20.14 -14.06
N ASP A 8 14.69 20.05 -14.92
CA ASP A 8 14.49 20.97 -16.02
C ASP A 8 14.13 22.39 -15.53
N PHE A 9 13.58 22.50 -14.30
CA PHE A 9 13.17 23.77 -13.73
C PHE A 9 14.26 24.86 -13.76
N MET A 10 15.49 24.51 -13.40
CA MET A 10 16.61 25.47 -13.42
C MET A 10 17.05 25.84 -14.84
N ARG A 11 16.79 24.97 -15.81
CA ARG A 11 17.03 25.27 -17.24
C ARG A 11 15.95 26.21 -17.78
N ASP A 12 14.70 25.96 -17.41
CA ASP A 12 13.55 26.72 -17.90
C ASP A 12 13.41 28.09 -17.18
N TYR A 13 13.98 28.21 -15.96
CA TYR A 13 14.00 29.42 -15.14
C TYR A 13 15.41 29.68 -14.61
N PRO A 14 16.33 30.21 -15.46
CA PRO A 14 17.75 30.42 -15.08
C PRO A 14 17.96 31.43 -13.94
N GLU A 15 17.01 32.35 -13.75
CA GLU A 15 17.03 33.34 -12.67
C GLU A 15 16.56 32.77 -11.31
N ALA A 16 16.04 31.56 -11.28
CA ALA A 16 15.56 30.96 -10.05
C ALA A 16 16.71 30.68 -9.08
N LYS A 17 16.50 31.03 -7.82
CA LYS A 17 17.48 30.79 -6.76
C LYS A 17 17.22 29.42 -6.12
N ARG A 18 18.22 28.56 -6.15
CA ARG A 18 18.16 27.26 -5.45
C ARG A 18 18.58 27.41 -4.00
N ILE A 19 17.71 27.02 -3.08
CA ILE A 19 17.98 26.91 -1.64
C ILE A 19 18.04 25.44 -1.27
N LEU A 20 19.12 25.03 -0.64
CA LEU A 20 19.33 23.68 -0.18
C LEU A 20 18.88 23.55 1.29
N LEU A 21 18.00 22.60 1.56
CA LEU A 21 17.66 22.17 2.93
C LEU A 21 18.49 20.91 3.22
N ASP A 22 19.56 21.08 3.96
CA ASP A 22 20.60 20.07 4.20
C ASP A 22 20.54 19.46 5.60
N ILE A 23 19.77 20.05 6.53
CA ILE A 23 19.62 19.53 7.88
C ILE A 23 18.31 18.73 8.03
N ASN A 24 18.43 17.48 8.47
CA ASN A 24 17.28 16.63 8.79
C ASN A 24 17.01 16.64 10.30
N TYR A 25 15.93 17.30 10.70
CA TYR A 25 15.50 17.42 12.10
C TYR A 25 14.64 16.24 12.60
N ARG A 26 14.13 15.39 11.70
CA ARG A 26 13.18 14.32 12.02
C ARG A 26 13.87 13.03 12.45
N SER A 27 14.83 12.60 11.66
CA SER A 27 15.44 11.26 11.78
C SER A 27 16.80 11.32 12.48
N ASN A 28 17.15 10.24 13.19
CA ASN A 28 18.48 10.10 13.78
C ASN A 28 19.55 9.82 12.72
N ALA A 29 20.80 9.87 13.12
CA ALA A 29 21.96 9.74 12.23
C ALA A 29 22.00 8.40 11.48
N HIS A 30 21.58 7.29 12.11
CA HIS A 30 21.58 5.97 11.46
C HIS A 30 20.56 5.89 10.32
N ILE A 31 19.37 6.45 10.51
CA ILE A 31 18.32 6.49 9.48
C ILE A 31 18.76 7.38 8.32
N VAL A 32 19.28 8.58 8.60
CA VAL A 32 19.76 9.50 7.56
C VAL A 32 20.88 8.86 6.74
N LYS A 33 21.86 8.24 7.41
CA LYS A 33 22.97 7.59 6.73
C LYS A 33 22.51 6.38 5.89
N GLY A 34 21.57 5.58 6.40
CA GLY A 34 20.96 4.47 5.66
C GLY A 34 20.22 4.97 4.40
N ALA A 35 19.40 6.00 4.54
CA ALA A 35 18.66 6.61 3.42
C ALA A 35 19.60 7.21 2.35
N LEU A 36 20.69 7.86 2.78
CA LEU A 36 21.70 8.40 1.85
C LEU A 36 22.41 7.28 1.06
N ARG A 37 22.68 6.14 1.70
CA ARG A 37 23.23 4.98 0.99
C ARG A 37 22.28 4.43 -0.06
N VAL A 38 21.00 4.26 0.28
CA VAL A 38 19.99 3.77 -0.67
C VAL A 38 19.85 4.71 -1.85
N ILE A 39 19.67 6.02 -1.61
CA ILE A 39 19.49 6.98 -2.69
C ILE A 39 20.79 7.20 -3.48
N GLY A 40 21.94 6.90 -2.92
CA GLY A 40 23.25 7.00 -3.58
C GLY A 40 23.38 6.13 -4.83
N HIS A 41 22.62 5.04 -4.94
CA HIS A 41 22.56 4.20 -6.14
C HIS A 41 21.88 4.91 -7.32
N ASN A 42 21.04 5.89 -7.07
CA ASN A 42 20.41 6.69 -8.11
C ASN A 42 21.38 7.81 -8.55
N LYS A 43 21.97 7.67 -9.72
CA LYS A 43 22.89 8.65 -10.32
C LYS A 43 22.14 9.87 -10.88
N ASP A 44 20.86 9.71 -11.19
CA ASP A 44 20.04 10.78 -11.77
C ASP A 44 19.33 11.58 -10.68
N ARG A 45 20.07 12.27 -9.83
CA ARG A 45 19.59 13.10 -8.71
C ARG A 45 20.42 14.35 -8.50
N TYR A 46 19.87 15.31 -7.78
CA TYR A 46 20.70 16.38 -7.20
C TYR A 46 21.53 15.81 -6.05
N GLU A 47 22.82 16.03 -6.07
CA GLU A 47 23.66 15.70 -4.94
C GLU A 47 23.32 16.60 -3.75
N LYS A 48 23.10 15.98 -2.60
CA LYS A 48 22.80 16.63 -1.33
C LYS A 48 23.55 15.93 -0.22
N GLU A 49 24.28 16.69 0.56
CA GLU A 49 24.85 16.26 1.82
C GLU A 49 23.86 16.57 2.94
N ILE A 50 22.98 15.61 3.25
CA ILE A 50 22.01 15.81 4.33
C ILE A 50 22.64 15.39 5.64
N GLN A 51 22.67 16.34 6.60
CA GLN A 51 23.20 16.12 7.93
C GLN A 51 22.05 15.85 8.93
N PRO A 52 22.19 14.86 9.82
CA PRO A 52 21.22 14.63 10.87
C PRO A 52 21.40 15.67 11.98
N PHE A 53 20.32 16.31 12.41
CA PHE A 53 20.32 17.14 13.62
C PHE A 53 20.33 16.29 14.91
N ARG A 54 19.63 15.14 14.87
CA ARG A 54 19.55 14.23 16.01
C ARG A 54 20.73 13.28 16.03
N GLU A 55 21.28 13.09 17.22
CA GLU A 55 22.34 12.11 17.44
C GLU A 55 21.91 10.68 17.09
N ALA A 56 22.87 9.82 16.94
CA ALA A 56 22.65 8.39 16.74
C ALA A 56 21.98 7.79 17.98
N GLN A 57 20.85 7.11 17.76
CA GLN A 57 20.13 6.36 18.77
C GLN A 57 20.12 4.88 18.36
N GLU A 58 18.96 4.24 18.33
CA GLU A 58 18.82 2.87 17.85
C GLU A 58 19.21 2.74 16.37
N THR A 59 19.82 1.63 16.03
CA THR A 59 20.21 1.29 14.65
C THR A 59 19.00 0.82 13.84
N VAL A 60 19.14 0.85 12.52
CA VAL A 60 18.17 0.20 11.62
C VAL A 60 18.41 -1.29 11.65
N HIS A 61 17.39 -2.06 12.01
CA HIS A 61 17.42 -3.52 11.97
C HIS A 61 16.75 -4.02 10.69
N VAL A 62 17.30 -5.09 10.14
CA VAL A 62 16.72 -5.81 9.01
C VAL A 62 16.51 -7.24 9.46
N GLN A 63 15.25 -7.70 9.36
CA GLN A 63 14.88 -9.05 9.72
C GLN A 63 14.31 -9.74 8.47
N GLU A 64 14.81 -10.90 8.16
CA GLU A 64 14.27 -11.79 7.14
C GLU A 64 13.33 -12.80 7.81
N THR A 65 12.18 -13.03 7.23
CA THR A 65 11.14 -13.94 7.71
C THR A 65 10.78 -14.95 6.64
N GLN A 66 10.21 -16.09 7.02
CA GLN A 66 9.92 -17.18 6.09
C GLN A 66 8.64 -16.94 5.31
N ASP A 67 7.63 -16.34 5.95
CA ASP A 67 6.32 -16.09 5.38
C ASP A 67 5.66 -14.85 6.02
N PRO A 68 4.55 -14.35 5.49
CA PRO A 68 3.84 -13.18 6.03
C PRO A 68 3.31 -13.38 7.46
N LEU A 69 3.03 -14.61 7.87
CA LEU A 69 2.58 -14.89 9.23
C LEU A 69 3.74 -14.77 10.22
N ASP A 70 4.90 -15.26 9.85
CA ASP A 70 6.13 -15.13 10.64
C ASP A 70 6.56 -13.66 10.75
N GLU A 71 6.44 -12.89 9.65
CA GLU A 71 6.65 -11.44 9.66
C GLU A 71 5.70 -10.74 10.63
N SER A 72 4.41 -11.05 10.59
CA SER A 72 3.41 -10.41 11.46
C SER A 72 3.64 -10.73 12.93
N LYS A 73 4.09 -11.95 13.27
CA LYS A 73 4.47 -12.33 14.64
C LYS A 73 5.71 -11.60 15.11
N TYR A 74 6.70 -11.44 14.23
CA TYR A 74 7.89 -10.67 14.54
C TYR A 74 7.54 -9.21 14.85
N ILE A 75 6.74 -8.58 13.99
CA ILE A 75 6.28 -7.20 14.19
C ILE A 75 5.49 -7.06 15.50
N LEU A 76 4.60 -8.00 15.79
CA LEU A 76 3.85 -8.04 17.04
C LEU A 76 4.78 -8.06 18.26
N LYS A 77 5.80 -8.91 18.22
CA LYS A 77 6.80 -9.02 19.29
C LYS A 77 7.55 -7.69 19.48
N GLU A 78 7.99 -7.07 18.42
CA GLU A 78 8.67 -5.77 18.48
C GLU A 78 7.77 -4.69 19.11
N ILE A 79 6.50 -4.62 18.68
CA ILE A 79 5.53 -3.69 19.27
C ILE A 79 5.37 -3.92 20.78
N GLN A 80 5.26 -5.18 21.20
CA GLN A 80 5.14 -5.52 22.62
C GLN A 80 6.39 -5.12 23.42
N GLU A 81 7.58 -5.30 22.86
CA GLU A 81 8.82 -4.87 23.51
C GLU A 81 8.91 -3.34 23.63
N TYR A 82 8.49 -2.58 22.60
CA TYR A 82 8.41 -1.12 22.70
C TYR A 82 7.36 -0.65 23.70
N MET A 83 6.22 -1.32 23.79
CA MET A 83 5.21 -1.04 24.83
C MET A 83 5.76 -1.25 26.24
N LYS A 84 6.55 -2.32 26.47
CA LYS A 84 7.22 -2.55 27.76
C LYS A 84 8.21 -1.45 28.11
N LYS A 85 8.85 -0.85 27.10
CA LYS A 85 9.74 0.32 27.24
C LYS A 85 8.97 1.64 27.45
N GLY A 86 7.63 1.61 27.48
CA GLY A 86 6.78 2.78 27.70
C GLY A 86 6.47 3.59 26.44
N VAL A 87 6.75 3.07 25.24
CA VAL A 87 6.38 3.73 23.99
C VAL A 87 4.89 3.53 23.74
N ALA A 88 4.17 4.62 23.52
CA ALA A 88 2.74 4.56 23.23
C ALA A 88 2.47 4.06 21.80
N LEU A 89 1.39 3.29 21.60
CA LEU A 89 1.03 2.71 20.31
C LEU A 89 0.85 3.78 19.20
N ASN A 90 0.35 4.96 19.54
CA ASN A 90 0.20 6.06 18.58
C ASN A 90 1.54 6.67 18.11
N GLN A 91 2.66 6.24 18.68
CA GLN A 91 4.01 6.62 18.25
C GLN A 91 4.67 5.55 17.38
N MET A 92 3.97 4.44 17.17
CA MET A 92 4.45 3.34 16.34
C MET A 92 3.69 3.32 15.01
N ALA A 93 4.38 3.01 13.93
CA ALA A 93 3.78 2.85 12.62
C ALA A 93 4.40 1.68 11.85
N VAL A 94 3.56 0.91 11.17
CA VAL A 94 4.00 -0.12 10.23
C VAL A 94 3.68 0.35 8.82
N LEU A 95 4.68 0.35 7.94
CA LEU A 95 4.55 0.73 6.55
C LEU A 95 4.59 -0.52 5.68
N TYR A 96 3.65 -0.62 4.77
CA TYR A 96 3.54 -1.71 3.82
C TYR A 96 3.35 -1.17 2.41
N ARG A 97 3.59 -1.98 1.40
CA ARG A 97 3.51 -1.56 0.00
C ARG A 97 2.10 -1.70 -0.55
N THR A 98 1.41 -2.80 -0.25
CA THR A 98 0.06 -3.10 -0.76
C THR A 98 -0.87 -3.45 0.39
N GLY A 99 -2.19 -3.27 0.19
CA GLY A 99 -3.19 -3.63 1.21
C GLY A 99 -3.20 -5.12 1.52
N GLU A 100 -2.78 -5.97 0.59
CA GLU A 100 -2.69 -7.41 0.80
C GLU A 100 -1.61 -7.78 1.83
N ASP A 101 -0.45 -7.09 1.78
CA ASP A 101 0.63 -7.29 2.76
C ASP A 101 0.15 -6.98 4.18
N ALA A 102 -0.73 -5.99 4.32
CA ALA A 102 -1.26 -5.58 5.62
C ALA A 102 -2.35 -6.50 6.18
N ARG A 103 -2.96 -7.37 5.36
CA ARG A 103 -4.10 -8.22 5.78
C ARG A 103 -3.72 -9.17 6.91
N VAL A 104 -2.65 -9.94 6.74
CA VAL A 104 -2.18 -10.91 7.73
C VAL A 104 -1.79 -10.20 9.03
N LEU A 105 -1.17 -9.03 8.92
CA LEU A 105 -0.81 -8.20 10.06
C LEU A 105 -2.04 -7.70 10.83
N ALA A 106 -3.07 -7.23 10.13
CA ALA A 106 -4.30 -6.76 10.75
C ALA A 106 -5.07 -7.91 11.43
N GLU A 107 -5.11 -9.10 10.81
CA GLU A 107 -5.66 -10.31 11.43
C GLU A 107 -4.90 -10.66 12.71
N THR A 108 -3.58 -10.63 12.67
CA THR A 108 -2.72 -10.86 13.86
C THR A 108 -2.99 -9.84 14.95
N PHE A 109 -3.05 -8.55 14.64
CA PHE A 109 -3.32 -7.50 15.64
C PHE A 109 -4.71 -7.65 16.25
N THR A 110 -5.71 -8.03 15.45
CA THR A 110 -7.06 -8.31 15.93
C THR A 110 -7.07 -9.49 16.90
N GLN A 111 -6.40 -10.58 16.53
CA GLN A 111 -6.30 -11.79 17.35
C GLN A 111 -5.64 -11.51 18.72
N TYR A 112 -4.60 -10.69 18.72
CA TYR A 112 -3.86 -10.33 19.94
C TYR A 112 -4.35 -9.05 20.61
N GLN A 113 -5.50 -8.52 20.17
CA GLN A 113 -6.15 -7.33 20.74
C GLN A 113 -5.23 -6.10 20.77
N ILE A 114 -4.36 -5.93 19.78
CA ILE A 114 -3.54 -4.73 19.62
C ILE A 114 -4.38 -3.67 18.89
N PRO A 115 -4.69 -2.52 19.51
CA PRO A 115 -5.39 -1.44 18.83
C PRO A 115 -4.56 -0.87 17.68
N PHE A 116 -5.16 -0.73 16.50
CA PHE A 116 -4.51 -0.12 15.35
C PHE A 116 -5.51 0.70 14.53
N SER A 117 -5.00 1.61 13.72
CA SER A 117 -5.77 2.31 12.70
C SER A 117 -5.09 2.14 11.34
N MET A 118 -5.90 2.01 10.29
CA MET A 118 -5.41 1.91 8.92
C MET A 118 -5.92 3.08 8.10
N LYS A 119 -5.05 3.61 7.23
CA LYS A 119 -5.40 4.70 6.32
C LYS A 119 -6.32 4.22 5.20
N GLU A 120 -6.13 3.00 4.75
CA GLU A 120 -6.93 2.35 3.71
C GLU A 120 -7.75 1.21 4.29
N ARG A 121 -8.98 1.04 3.79
CA ARG A 121 -9.79 -0.13 4.13
C ARG A 121 -9.15 -1.38 3.55
N ILE A 122 -8.90 -2.38 4.36
CA ILE A 122 -8.65 -3.74 3.84
C ILE A 122 -9.98 -4.20 3.25
N HIS A 123 -10.02 -4.35 1.94
CA HIS A 123 -11.16 -4.99 1.31
C HIS A 123 -11.23 -6.44 1.78
N HIS A 124 -12.39 -6.84 2.24
CA HIS A 124 -12.63 -8.24 2.58
C HIS A 124 -12.40 -9.07 1.30
N LEU A 125 -11.79 -10.26 1.44
CA LEU A 125 -11.50 -11.11 0.28
C LEU A 125 -12.76 -11.35 -0.60
N TYR A 126 -13.92 -11.44 0.04
CA TYR A 126 -15.22 -11.60 -0.65
C TYR A 126 -15.73 -10.33 -1.33
N GLU A 127 -15.19 -9.17 -1.04
CA GLU A 127 -15.49 -7.90 -1.74
C GLU A 127 -14.57 -7.69 -2.96
N HIS A 128 -13.61 -8.60 -3.17
CA HIS A 128 -12.77 -8.56 -4.36
C HIS A 128 -13.60 -8.85 -5.61
N PHE A 129 -13.40 -8.08 -6.67
CA PHE A 129 -14.22 -8.16 -7.90
C PHE A 129 -14.35 -9.58 -8.44
N VAL A 130 -13.31 -10.42 -8.34
CA VAL A 130 -13.36 -11.83 -8.77
C VAL A 130 -14.39 -12.63 -7.96
N CYS A 131 -14.45 -12.42 -6.66
CA CYS A 131 -15.44 -13.10 -5.80
C CYS A 131 -16.85 -12.58 -6.07
N MET A 132 -17.00 -11.29 -6.34
CA MET A 132 -18.27 -10.70 -6.74
C MET A 132 -18.75 -11.27 -8.07
N ASP A 133 -17.87 -11.32 -9.07
CA ASP A 133 -18.16 -11.92 -10.38
C ASP A 133 -18.58 -13.41 -10.22
N MET A 134 -17.85 -14.19 -9.44
CA MET A 134 -18.20 -15.59 -9.15
C MET A 134 -19.58 -15.71 -8.49
N ASN A 135 -19.89 -14.85 -7.53
CA ASN A 135 -21.20 -14.84 -6.89
C ASN A 135 -22.32 -14.51 -7.89
N CYS A 136 -22.08 -13.57 -8.82
CA CYS A 136 -23.02 -13.30 -9.91
C CYS A 136 -23.24 -14.54 -10.79
N TYR A 137 -22.18 -15.26 -11.16
CA TYR A 137 -22.30 -16.52 -11.89
C TYR A 137 -23.10 -17.58 -11.14
N PHE A 138 -22.85 -17.73 -9.84
CA PHE A 138 -23.59 -18.72 -9.01
C PHE A 138 -25.07 -18.35 -8.92
N ARG A 139 -25.42 -17.08 -8.69
CA ARG A 139 -26.83 -16.65 -8.63
C ARG A 139 -27.56 -16.88 -9.96
N LEU A 140 -26.90 -16.56 -11.08
CA LEU A 140 -27.48 -16.83 -12.41
C LEU A 140 -27.63 -18.34 -12.68
N ALA A 141 -26.68 -19.17 -12.27
CA ALA A 141 -26.73 -20.63 -12.42
C ALA A 141 -27.83 -21.25 -11.54
N ASP A 142 -28.11 -20.67 -10.39
CA ASP A 142 -29.17 -21.12 -9.45
C ASP A 142 -30.57 -20.66 -9.87
N GLY A 143 -30.68 -19.95 -10.98
CA GLY A 143 -31.96 -19.50 -11.53
C GLY A 143 -32.45 -18.16 -10.98
N THR A 144 -31.64 -17.44 -10.24
CA THR A 144 -31.93 -16.07 -9.82
C THR A 144 -31.52 -15.11 -10.95
N TYR A 145 -32.48 -14.82 -11.84
CA TYR A 145 -32.22 -13.97 -13.01
C TYR A 145 -32.29 -12.47 -12.63
N ASP A 146 -31.23 -11.94 -12.04
CA ASP A 146 -31.08 -10.50 -11.87
C ASP A 146 -30.29 -9.92 -13.04
N ARG A 147 -30.91 -8.92 -13.71
CA ARG A 147 -30.28 -8.16 -14.78
C ARG A 147 -28.97 -7.49 -14.32
N GLY A 148 -28.90 -7.05 -13.06
CA GLY A 148 -27.69 -6.46 -12.48
C GLY A 148 -26.53 -7.44 -12.48
N ASP A 149 -26.76 -8.66 -12.00
CA ASP A 149 -25.77 -9.73 -11.99
C ASP A 149 -25.29 -10.11 -13.39
N PHE A 150 -26.22 -10.18 -14.35
CA PHE A 150 -25.87 -10.44 -15.74
C PHE A 150 -24.99 -9.34 -16.33
N LEU A 151 -25.34 -8.08 -16.17
CA LEU A 151 -24.58 -6.95 -16.72
C LEU A 151 -23.18 -6.86 -16.11
N GLU A 152 -23.02 -7.23 -14.83
CA GLU A 152 -21.73 -7.24 -14.16
C GLU A 152 -20.75 -8.23 -14.80
N ILE A 153 -21.23 -9.43 -15.17
CA ILE A 153 -20.40 -10.51 -15.72
C ILE A 153 -20.47 -10.66 -17.24
N ALA A 154 -21.31 -9.91 -17.93
CA ALA A 154 -21.53 -10.05 -19.38
C ALA A 154 -20.23 -10.04 -20.19
N ASN A 155 -19.27 -9.18 -19.80
CA ASN A 155 -17.96 -9.07 -20.41
C ASN A 155 -16.81 -9.58 -19.48
N ARG A 156 -17.12 -10.42 -18.52
CA ARG A 156 -16.16 -11.06 -17.60
C ARG A 156 -16.34 -12.57 -17.59
N PRO A 157 -15.52 -13.38 -18.25
CA PRO A 157 -14.36 -13.01 -19.07
C PRO A 157 -14.76 -12.23 -20.32
N LYS A 158 -13.78 -11.61 -20.96
CA LYS A 158 -13.98 -10.70 -22.09
C LYS A 158 -14.67 -11.37 -23.27
N ARG A 159 -15.91 -10.93 -23.59
CA ARG A 159 -16.76 -11.47 -24.68
C ARG A 159 -17.05 -10.47 -25.79
N TYR A 160 -16.61 -9.20 -25.64
CA TYR A 160 -16.84 -8.12 -26.60
C TYR A 160 -18.32 -7.81 -26.89
N LEU A 161 -19.20 -8.04 -25.91
CA LEU A 161 -20.60 -7.68 -26.01
C LEU A 161 -20.74 -6.15 -25.92
N SER A 162 -21.47 -5.56 -26.91
CA SER A 162 -21.75 -4.13 -26.88
C SER A 162 -22.89 -3.82 -25.89
N ARG A 163 -22.86 -2.62 -25.30
CA ARG A 163 -23.96 -2.17 -24.42
C ARG A 163 -25.31 -2.15 -25.12
N GLY A 164 -25.34 -1.76 -26.40
CA GLY A 164 -26.56 -1.72 -27.19
C GLY A 164 -27.26 -3.08 -27.34
N CYS A 165 -26.51 -4.18 -27.34
CA CYS A 165 -27.13 -5.52 -27.36
C CYS A 165 -27.81 -5.89 -26.03
N MET A 166 -27.55 -5.15 -24.97
CA MET A 166 -28.00 -5.47 -23.61
C MET A 166 -29.07 -4.52 -23.09
N GLU A 167 -29.42 -3.46 -23.83
CA GLU A 167 -30.33 -2.41 -23.35
C GLU A 167 -31.81 -2.75 -23.45
N GLU A 168 -32.25 -3.51 -24.46
CA GLU A 168 -33.67 -3.63 -24.82
C GLU A 168 -34.32 -4.98 -24.52
N THR A 169 -33.57 -6.03 -24.21
CA THR A 169 -34.17 -7.36 -24.06
C THR A 169 -34.03 -7.87 -22.61
N PRO A 170 -35.12 -8.35 -21.99
CA PRO A 170 -34.96 -9.11 -20.76
C PRO A 170 -34.11 -10.35 -21.08
N VAL A 171 -33.01 -10.52 -20.34
CA VAL A 171 -32.18 -11.70 -20.47
C VAL A 171 -32.98 -12.91 -19.96
N THR A 172 -33.31 -13.82 -20.85
CA THR A 172 -33.94 -15.08 -20.51
C THR A 172 -33.01 -16.22 -20.82
N TYR A 173 -33.24 -17.38 -20.19
CA TYR A 173 -32.40 -18.56 -20.37
C TYR A 173 -32.42 -19.11 -21.82
N GLU A 174 -33.38 -18.70 -22.61
CA GLU A 174 -33.59 -19.14 -24.00
C GLU A 174 -33.08 -18.14 -25.04
N SER A 175 -32.57 -17.01 -24.62
CA SER A 175 -31.98 -15.98 -25.48
C SER A 175 -30.45 -15.94 -25.38
#